data_db8e6143ac45e0f99df8926ad03006de
#
_entry.id   db8e6143ac45e0f99df8926ad03006de
#
_cell.length_a   1.000
_cell.length_b   1.000
_cell.length_c   1.000
_cell.angle_alpha   90.00
_cell.angle_beta   90.00
_cell.angle_gamma   90.00
#
_symmetry.space_group_name_H-M   'P 1'
#
loop_
_entity.id
_entity.type
_entity.pdbx_description
1 polymer ?
#
loop_
_entity_poly.entity_id
_entity_poly.type
_entity_poly.pdbx_seq_one_letter_code
_entity_poly.pdbx_strand_id
1 'polypeptide(L)'
;MINKKIKKILQHRGYTTDDDINKFLYPKMEYLQDPYLLKGMEEAISTICNAIKENNKILIYGDYDVDGVTSTSLLFSFLQKIGATNITYSVANRFNEGYGIGKKAIEKAIDDGVKLIITVDCGTKDIDSIAIARRAGVEVIVTDHHEPDNNNLPNANIILNPKLDKESKFTELAGCGVVFKLIQGICTKMYIDFNEDILLLACIGTVCDIVPLVNENRIITSCGLKLLEESSNCTILGLKTLIEILKLKKTTITDILFLIGPCINAAGRLDDASYAIDLLLTNEKEKAIELATHIKNLNEERKMMCKNTVEEAYAMIEENKYTNVLYNPSWHQGILGIVASRCVEYNNRPSIILTEKDGFITGSARSNNNIDLYSALCECKELLLRFGGHTMAAGISLEKKNLEEFKLKFEEVIKQMNGDNKKQNEIKEDLEISLDDIDDGLIEGLKLMQPFGIGNENPIFKSKLAVSEIQEYEHNYKVIAYNSTKRFPAIIKKKITTNNNVREGEEYLCYYKIILGQNNCYLSLIDIN
;
A
#
# COMPACT_ATOMS: atom_id res chain seq x y z
N MET A 1 6.57 -29.25 16.42
CA MET A 1 5.22 -29.12 17.03
C MET A 1 4.94 -27.64 17.19
N ILE A 2 3.79 -27.14 16.74
CA ILE A 2 3.44 -25.70 16.82
C ILE A 2 3.32 -25.29 18.29
N ASN A 3 3.93 -24.15 18.65
CA ASN A 3 3.81 -23.58 19.99
C ASN A 3 2.34 -23.34 20.36
N LYS A 4 1.91 -23.78 21.55
CA LYS A 4 0.51 -23.72 22.00
C LYS A 4 -0.05 -22.27 22.03
N LYS A 5 0.80 -21.28 22.37
CA LYS A 5 0.40 -19.87 22.42
C LYS A 5 0.15 -19.32 21.02
N ILE A 6 1.03 -19.64 20.05
CA ILE A 6 0.84 -19.30 18.64
C ILE A 6 -0.43 -19.92 18.08
N LYS A 7 -0.66 -21.22 18.39
CA LYS A 7 -1.91 -21.89 17.98
C LYS A 7 -3.14 -21.16 18.52
N LYS A 8 -3.13 -20.74 19.79
CA LYS A 8 -4.23 -20.00 20.42
C LYS A 8 -4.44 -18.63 19.78
N ILE A 9 -3.38 -17.88 19.49
CA ILE A 9 -3.47 -16.60 18.78
C ILE A 9 -4.12 -16.78 17.41
N LEU A 10 -3.67 -17.75 16.62
CA LEU A 10 -4.21 -18.02 15.29
C LEU A 10 -5.67 -18.49 15.33
N GLN A 11 -6.03 -19.28 16.35
CA GLN A 11 -7.45 -19.68 16.56
C GLN A 11 -8.33 -18.46 16.85
N HIS A 12 -7.88 -17.51 17.66
CA HIS A 12 -8.61 -16.25 17.90
C HIS A 12 -8.74 -15.39 16.63
N ARG A 13 -7.80 -15.54 15.69
CA ARG A 13 -7.82 -14.87 14.37
C ARG A 13 -8.60 -15.63 13.30
N GLY A 14 -9.29 -16.74 13.67
CA GLY A 14 -10.18 -17.48 12.79
C GLY A 14 -9.58 -18.69 12.08
N TYR A 15 -8.31 -19.05 12.31
CA TYR A 15 -7.68 -20.28 11.80
C TYR A 15 -8.05 -21.45 12.73
N THR A 16 -9.13 -22.19 12.39
CA THR A 16 -9.72 -23.15 13.33
C THR A 16 -9.15 -24.56 13.24
N THR A 17 -8.65 -24.97 12.07
CA THR A 17 -8.10 -26.30 11.84
C THR A 17 -6.57 -26.29 11.91
N ASP A 18 -5.97 -27.43 12.22
CA ASP A 18 -4.51 -27.59 12.20
C ASP A 18 -3.94 -27.42 10.77
N ASP A 19 -4.71 -27.77 9.74
CA ASP A 19 -4.33 -27.57 8.35
C ASP A 19 -4.28 -26.07 7.99
N ASP A 20 -5.29 -25.29 8.36
CA ASP A 20 -5.30 -23.82 8.14
C ASP A 20 -4.13 -23.15 8.85
N ILE A 21 -3.87 -23.56 10.10
CA ILE A 21 -2.74 -23.04 10.89
C ILE A 21 -1.42 -23.40 10.23
N ASN A 22 -1.25 -24.63 9.73
CA ASN A 22 -0.05 -25.05 9.02
C ASN A 22 0.12 -24.27 7.70
N LYS A 23 -0.92 -24.11 6.90
CA LYS A 23 -0.89 -23.33 5.66
C LYS A 23 -0.52 -21.86 5.93
N PHE A 24 -1.03 -21.29 7.01
CA PHE A 24 -0.69 -19.93 7.42
C PHE A 24 0.77 -19.80 7.84
N LEU A 25 1.30 -20.72 8.67
CA LEU A 25 2.67 -20.65 9.20
C LEU A 25 3.72 -21.04 8.15
N TYR A 26 3.37 -21.90 7.22
CA TYR A 26 4.26 -22.42 6.16
C TYR A 26 3.66 -22.18 4.77
N PRO A 27 3.49 -20.91 4.36
CA PRO A 27 2.89 -20.58 3.07
C PRO A 27 3.75 -21.12 1.92
N LYS A 28 3.08 -21.72 0.91
CA LYS A 28 3.69 -22.32 -0.29
C LYS A 28 2.90 -21.95 -1.52
N MET A 29 3.56 -21.87 -2.67
CA MET A 29 2.92 -21.59 -3.96
C MET A 29 1.83 -22.61 -4.33
N GLU A 30 1.98 -23.86 -3.90
CA GLU A 30 0.97 -24.93 -4.13
C GLU A 30 -0.39 -24.69 -3.45
N TYR A 31 -0.46 -23.74 -2.50
CA TYR A 31 -1.71 -23.37 -1.81
C TYR A 31 -2.46 -22.24 -2.51
N LEU A 32 -1.91 -21.70 -3.61
CA LEU A 32 -2.61 -20.71 -4.42
C LEU A 32 -3.88 -21.34 -5.02
N GLN A 33 -4.95 -20.55 -4.99
CA GLN A 33 -6.22 -20.96 -5.57
C GLN A 33 -6.15 -21.01 -7.09
N ASP A 34 -7.04 -21.76 -7.70
CA ASP A 34 -7.21 -21.80 -9.15
C ASP A 34 -7.57 -20.40 -9.69
N PRO A 35 -6.79 -19.82 -10.63
CA PRO A 35 -7.06 -18.50 -11.19
C PRO A 35 -8.40 -18.42 -11.92
N TYR A 36 -8.90 -19.52 -12.45
CA TYR A 36 -10.20 -19.58 -13.15
C TYR A 36 -11.42 -19.38 -12.23
N LEU A 37 -11.21 -19.35 -10.90
CA LEU A 37 -12.24 -18.92 -9.95
C LEU A 37 -12.50 -17.42 -10.01
N LEU A 38 -11.61 -16.61 -10.62
CA LEU A 38 -11.86 -15.19 -10.85
C LEU A 38 -12.72 -15.02 -12.10
N LYS A 39 -13.89 -14.42 -11.93
CA LYS A 39 -14.88 -14.22 -13.00
C LYS A 39 -14.29 -13.44 -14.17
N GLY A 40 -14.48 -13.94 -15.40
CA GLY A 40 -13.95 -13.34 -16.63
C GLY A 40 -12.52 -13.81 -16.98
N MET A 41 -11.89 -14.63 -16.15
CA MET A 41 -10.50 -15.08 -16.35
C MET A 41 -10.31 -15.83 -17.67
N GLU A 42 -11.20 -16.77 -18.00
CA GLU A 42 -11.06 -17.60 -19.21
C GLU A 42 -11.17 -16.75 -20.48
N GLU A 43 -12.12 -15.83 -20.50
CA GLU A 43 -12.33 -14.89 -21.60
C GLU A 43 -11.13 -13.94 -21.76
N ALA A 44 -10.60 -13.41 -20.65
CA ALA A 44 -9.42 -12.53 -20.67
C ALA A 44 -8.19 -13.25 -21.24
N ILE A 45 -7.92 -14.46 -20.76
CA ILE A 45 -6.82 -15.29 -21.27
C ILE A 45 -7.00 -15.57 -22.75
N SER A 46 -8.20 -15.92 -23.19
CA SER A 46 -8.49 -16.23 -24.59
C SER A 46 -8.30 -15.02 -25.47
N THR A 47 -8.77 -13.84 -25.08
CA THR A 47 -8.60 -12.58 -25.80
C THR A 47 -7.11 -12.20 -25.93
N ILE A 48 -6.33 -12.31 -24.85
CA ILE A 48 -4.88 -12.03 -24.87
C ILE A 48 -4.14 -13.01 -25.78
N CYS A 49 -4.40 -14.31 -25.67
CA CYS A 49 -3.74 -15.31 -26.52
C CYS A 49 -4.06 -15.10 -28.00
N ASN A 50 -5.31 -14.72 -28.34
CA ASN A 50 -5.68 -14.41 -29.71
C ASN A 50 -4.98 -13.14 -30.21
N ALA A 51 -4.92 -12.08 -29.41
CA ALA A 51 -4.22 -10.86 -29.77
C ALA A 51 -2.73 -11.09 -30.05
N ILE A 52 -2.06 -11.94 -29.24
CA ILE A 52 -0.68 -12.34 -29.49
C ILE A 52 -0.55 -13.13 -30.78
N LYS A 53 -1.41 -14.13 -30.99
CA LYS A 53 -1.39 -14.99 -32.19
C LYS A 53 -1.60 -14.20 -33.48
N GLU A 54 -2.45 -13.18 -33.43
CA GLU A 54 -2.76 -12.29 -34.57
C GLU A 54 -1.77 -11.13 -34.71
N ASN A 55 -0.77 -11.03 -33.82
CA ASN A 55 0.18 -9.92 -33.70
C ASN A 55 -0.50 -8.55 -33.60
N ASN A 56 -1.65 -8.49 -32.93
CA ASN A 56 -2.39 -7.26 -32.67
C ASN A 56 -1.56 -6.35 -31.77
N LYS A 57 -1.64 -5.02 -32.01
CA LYS A 57 -0.97 -4.05 -31.13
C LYS A 57 -1.67 -4.00 -29.79
N ILE A 58 -0.92 -4.33 -28.73
CA ILE A 58 -1.39 -4.38 -27.34
C ILE A 58 -0.82 -3.18 -26.58
N LEU A 59 -1.66 -2.47 -25.83
CA LEU A 59 -1.25 -1.47 -24.87
C LEU A 59 -1.55 -1.97 -23.46
N ILE A 60 -0.53 -2.01 -22.58
CA ILE A 60 -0.72 -2.14 -21.13
C ILE A 60 -0.73 -0.73 -20.55
N TYR A 61 -1.78 -0.38 -19.81
CA TYR A 61 -1.91 0.91 -19.18
C TYR A 61 -2.04 0.77 -17.66
N GLY A 62 -1.07 1.28 -16.90
CA GLY A 62 -1.02 1.15 -15.44
C GLY A 62 -1.21 2.45 -14.68
N ASP A 63 -1.45 2.34 -13.37
CA ASP A 63 -1.35 3.49 -12.47
C ASP A 63 0.13 3.85 -12.18
N TYR A 64 0.36 5.02 -11.62
CA TYR A 64 1.69 5.64 -11.42
C TYR A 64 2.37 5.24 -10.11
N ASP A 65 1.72 4.53 -9.20
CA ASP A 65 2.32 4.10 -7.94
C ASP A 65 3.02 2.73 -8.04
N VAL A 66 3.51 2.21 -6.91
CA VAL A 66 4.27 0.94 -6.92
C VAL A 66 3.44 -0.21 -7.43
N ASP A 67 2.15 -0.29 -7.07
CA ASP A 67 1.28 -1.38 -7.50
C ASP A 67 1.05 -1.32 -9.01
N GLY A 68 0.71 -0.15 -9.56
CA GLY A 68 0.55 0.06 -11.00
C GLY A 68 1.86 -0.16 -11.78
N VAL A 69 2.99 0.34 -11.28
CA VAL A 69 4.33 0.15 -11.88
C VAL A 69 4.73 -1.32 -11.91
N THR A 70 4.56 -2.04 -10.80
CA THR A 70 4.89 -3.47 -10.73
C THR A 70 3.94 -4.30 -11.56
N SER A 71 2.63 -3.98 -11.56
CA SER A 71 1.61 -4.61 -12.41
C SER A 71 1.94 -4.48 -13.89
N THR A 72 2.30 -3.26 -14.33
CA THR A 72 2.68 -2.97 -15.72
C THR A 72 3.93 -3.76 -16.11
N SER A 73 4.99 -3.68 -15.30
CA SER A 73 6.25 -4.36 -15.55
C SER A 73 6.07 -5.87 -15.61
N LEU A 74 5.28 -6.42 -14.71
CA LEU A 74 4.98 -7.84 -14.57
C LEU A 74 4.25 -8.37 -15.81
N LEU A 75 3.16 -7.71 -16.22
CA LEU A 75 2.39 -8.16 -17.38
C LEU A 75 3.18 -7.97 -18.69
N PHE A 76 3.84 -6.82 -18.83
CA PHE A 76 4.61 -6.49 -20.03
C PHE A 76 5.76 -7.49 -20.26
N SER A 77 6.60 -7.71 -19.25
CA SER A 77 7.74 -8.66 -19.37
C SER A 77 7.27 -10.09 -19.63
N PHE A 78 6.17 -10.51 -18.99
CA PHE A 78 5.61 -11.83 -19.20
C PHE A 78 5.06 -12.00 -20.61
N LEU A 79 4.24 -11.05 -21.11
CA LEU A 79 3.66 -11.15 -22.45
C LEU A 79 4.74 -11.11 -23.55
N GLN A 80 5.80 -10.29 -23.38
CA GLN A 80 6.96 -10.36 -24.29
C GLN A 80 7.62 -11.74 -24.30
N LYS A 81 7.82 -12.33 -23.13
CA LYS A 81 8.45 -13.65 -22.99
C LYS A 81 7.66 -14.76 -23.69
N ILE A 82 6.33 -14.66 -23.73
CA ILE A 82 5.47 -15.64 -24.42
C ILE A 82 5.17 -15.27 -25.87
N GLY A 83 5.85 -14.26 -26.45
CA GLY A 83 5.85 -13.96 -27.87
C GLY A 83 5.03 -12.75 -28.32
N ALA A 84 4.55 -11.91 -27.40
CA ALA A 84 3.93 -10.63 -27.77
C ALA A 84 5.02 -9.65 -28.27
N THR A 85 5.17 -9.52 -29.60
CA THR A 85 6.18 -8.63 -30.22
C THR A 85 5.64 -7.22 -30.49
N ASN A 86 4.32 -7.07 -30.63
CA ASN A 86 3.66 -5.79 -30.89
C ASN A 86 2.96 -5.26 -29.63
N ILE A 87 3.75 -5.01 -28.60
CA ILE A 87 3.28 -4.61 -27.27
C ILE A 87 3.96 -3.32 -26.81
N THR A 88 3.19 -2.43 -26.20
CA THR A 88 3.66 -1.18 -25.61
C THR A 88 3.05 -1.01 -24.21
N TYR A 89 3.64 -0.13 -23.41
CA TYR A 89 3.03 0.26 -22.14
C TYR A 89 2.92 1.78 -22.04
N SER A 90 2.04 2.23 -21.16
CA SER A 90 1.90 3.61 -20.73
C SER A 90 1.45 3.62 -19.28
N VAL A 91 1.66 4.74 -18.61
CA VAL A 91 1.30 4.92 -17.21
C VAL A 91 0.59 6.24 -17.02
N ALA A 92 -0.37 6.28 -16.11
CA ALA A 92 -1.11 7.49 -15.78
C ALA A 92 -0.16 8.62 -15.33
N ASN A 93 -0.37 9.81 -15.82
CA ASN A 93 0.37 10.98 -15.36
C ASN A 93 -0.44 11.70 -14.28
N ARG A 94 0.02 11.59 -13.02
CA ARG A 94 -0.64 12.19 -11.85
C ARG A 94 -0.95 13.67 -12.01
N PHE A 95 -0.09 14.40 -12.73
CA PHE A 95 -0.19 15.86 -12.85
C PHE A 95 -1.18 16.30 -13.92
N ASN A 96 -1.30 15.54 -15.01
CA ASN A 96 -2.07 15.94 -16.17
C ASN A 96 -3.41 15.23 -16.29
N GLU A 97 -3.47 13.96 -15.87
CA GLU A 97 -4.62 13.07 -16.08
C GLU A 97 -5.30 12.67 -14.75
N GLY A 98 -4.55 12.68 -13.65
CA GLY A 98 -5.04 12.20 -12.36
C GLY A 98 -4.90 10.68 -12.24
N TYR A 99 -5.86 10.04 -11.58
CA TYR A 99 -5.96 8.59 -11.43
C TYR A 99 -6.76 8.00 -12.60
N GLY A 100 -6.35 6.80 -13.06
CA GLY A 100 -7.03 6.04 -14.11
C GLY A 100 -6.60 6.41 -15.53
N ILE A 101 -7.23 5.75 -16.52
CA ILE A 101 -6.89 5.98 -17.94
C ILE A 101 -7.58 7.22 -18.49
N GLY A 102 -6.78 8.26 -18.80
CA GLY A 102 -7.25 9.53 -19.34
C GLY A 102 -7.73 9.43 -20.79
N LYS A 103 -8.62 10.35 -21.19
CA LYS A 103 -9.12 10.43 -22.58
C LYS A 103 -8.00 10.60 -23.59
N LYS A 104 -6.99 11.43 -23.28
CA LYS A 104 -5.83 11.66 -24.19
C LYS A 104 -5.02 10.40 -24.42
N ALA A 105 -4.84 9.56 -23.38
CA ALA A 105 -4.14 8.28 -23.52
C ALA A 105 -4.92 7.32 -24.44
N ILE A 106 -6.24 7.29 -24.32
CA ILE A 106 -7.12 6.50 -25.21
C ILE A 106 -7.06 7.00 -26.65
N GLU A 107 -7.20 8.30 -26.87
CA GLU A 107 -7.12 8.92 -28.21
C GLU A 107 -5.79 8.58 -28.88
N LYS A 108 -4.68 8.73 -28.14
CA LYS A 108 -3.36 8.34 -28.64
C LYS A 108 -3.28 6.83 -28.95
N ALA A 109 -3.83 5.97 -28.10
CA ALA A 109 -3.85 4.53 -28.37
C ALA A 109 -4.62 4.18 -29.65
N ILE A 110 -5.75 4.86 -29.90
CA ILE A 110 -6.54 4.71 -31.14
C ILE A 110 -5.71 5.14 -32.36
N ASP A 111 -5.11 6.35 -32.31
CA ASP A 111 -4.27 6.90 -33.39
C ASP A 111 -3.05 6.00 -33.66
N ASP A 112 -2.46 5.41 -32.64
CA ASP A 112 -1.36 4.46 -32.72
C ASP A 112 -1.77 3.07 -33.25
N GLY A 113 -3.06 2.84 -33.50
CA GLY A 113 -3.60 1.59 -34.05
C GLY A 113 -3.64 0.43 -33.05
N VAL A 114 -3.71 0.71 -31.74
CA VAL A 114 -3.90 -0.29 -30.69
C VAL A 114 -5.21 -1.06 -30.92
N LYS A 115 -5.17 -2.38 -30.78
CA LYS A 115 -6.33 -3.27 -30.92
C LYS A 115 -6.82 -3.81 -29.59
N LEU A 116 -5.93 -3.96 -28.62
CA LEU A 116 -6.25 -4.41 -27.27
C LEU A 116 -5.59 -3.50 -26.24
N ILE A 117 -6.38 -2.94 -25.34
CA ILE A 117 -5.92 -2.25 -24.13
C ILE A 117 -6.14 -3.17 -22.93
N ILE A 118 -5.10 -3.34 -22.12
CA ILE A 118 -5.18 -4.04 -20.82
C ILE A 118 -4.83 -3.01 -19.77
N THR A 119 -5.81 -2.59 -18.96
CA THR A 119 -5.52 -1.74 -17.81
C THR A 119 -5.06 -2.59 -16.64
N VAL A 120 -4.12 -2.09 -15.86
CA VAL A 120 -3.61 -2.76 -14.67
C VAL A 120 -3.62 -1.80 -13.49
N ASP A 121 -4.18 -2.24 -12.36
CA ASP A 121 -4.34 -1.44 -11.15
C ASP A 121 -5.18 -0.16 -11.36
N CYS A 122 -6.01 -0.13 -12.38
CA CYS A 122 -6.96 0.95 -12.70
C CYS A 122 -8.00 0.47 -13.70
N GLY A 123 -8.98 1.31 -13.99
CA GLY A 123 -9.94 1.05 -15.06
C GLY A 123 -11.37 0.84 -14.59
N THR A 124 -11.59 0.33 -13.38
CA THR A 124 -12.95 0.04 -12.86
C THR A 124 -13.85 1.29 -12.81
N LYS A 125 -13.26 2.48 -12.69
CA LYS A 125 -13.99 3.76 -12.62
C LYS A 125 -13.89 4.61 -13.90
N ASP A 126 -13.20 4.15 -14.94
CA ASP A 126 -12.86 4.93 -16.14
C ASP A 126 -13.90 4.78 -17.26
N ILE A 127 -15.15 5.04 -16.94
CA ILE A 127 -16.34 4.78 -17.77
C ILE A 127 -16.24 5.50 -19.11
N ASP A 128 -16.01 6.81 -19.09
CA ASP A 128 -15.99 7.64 -20.30
C ASP A 128 -14.83 7.28 -21.23
N SER A 129 -13.64 7.08 -20.68
CA SER A 129 -12.43 6.76 -21.42
C SER A 129 -12.55 5.40 -22.10
N ILE A 130 -13.02 4.40 -21.37
CA ILE A 130 -13.24 3.05 -21.91
C ILE A 130 -14.35 3.06 -22.98
N ALA A 131 -15.42 3.85 -22.79
CA ALA A 131 -16.46 3.99 -23.81
C ALA A 131 -15.94 4.60 -25.12
N ILE A 132 -14.94 5.51 -25.07
CA ILE A 132 -14.27 6.06 -26.27
C ILE A 132 -13.51 4.95 -26.99
N ALA A 133 -12.69 4.17 -26.29
CA ALA A 133 -11.93 3.05 -26.85
C ALA A 133 -12.86 2.02 -27.53
N ARG A 134 -13.92 1.63 -26.83
CA ARG A 134 -14.91 0.67 -27.33
C ARG A 134 -15.63 1.15 -28.59
N ARG A 135 -16.01 2.42 -28.66
CA ARG A 135 -16.62 3.03 -29.86
C ARG A 135 -15.67 3.06 -31.05
N ALA A 136 -14.37 3.15 -30.82
CA ALA A 136 -13.35 3.06 -31.86
C ALA A 136 -13.01 1.62 -32.27
N GLY A 137 -13.67 0.61 -31.69
CA GLY A 137 -13.45 -0.79 -32.01
C GLY A 137 -12.23 -1.40 -31.31
N VAL A 138 -11.67 -0.74 -30.29
CA VAL A 138 -10.57 -1.28 -29.47
C VAL A 138 -11.16 -2.20 -28.39
N GLU A 139 -10.61 -3.39 -28.24
CA GLU A 139 -10.93 -4.29 -27.12
C GLU A 139 -10.29 -3.78 -25.83
N VAL A 140 -11.01 -3.89 -24.72
CA VAL A 140 -10.54 -3.45 -23.41
C VAL A 140 -10.73 -4.55 -22.36
N ILE A 141 -9.62 -4.93 -21.71
CA ILE A 141 -9.62 -5.78 -20.51
C ILE A 141 -9.21 -4.88 -19.35
N VAL A 142 -10.06 -4.79 -18.35
CA VAL A 142 -9.74 -4.11 -17.08
C VAL A 142 -9.23 -5.15 -16.10
N THR A 143 -8.03 -4.95 -15.53
CA THR A 143 -7.54 -5.69 -14.36
C THR A 143 -7.33 -4.71 -13.22
N ASP A 144 -8.14 -4.82 -12.18
CA ASP A 144 -8.21 -3.83 -11.11
C ASP A 144 -8.65 -4.48 -9.80
N HIS A 145 -8.43 -3.80 -8.68
CA HIS A 145 -8.85 -4.24 -7.35
C HIS A 145 -9.56 -3.12 -6.56
N HIS A 146 -9.66 -1.94 -7.14
CA HIS A 146 -10.32 -0.81 -6.51
C HIS A 146 -11.82 -1.05 -6.34
N GLU A 147 -12.42 -0.40 -5.33
CA GLU A 147 -13.84 -0.52 -5.01
C GLU A 147 -14.70 -0.09 -6.19
N PRO A 148 -15.55 -1.00 -6.76
CA PRO A 148 -16.40 -0.67 -7.89
C PRO A 148 -17.65 0.09 -7.45
N ASP A 149 -18.18 0.93 -8.34
CA ASP A 149 -19.59 1.31 -8.30
C ASP A 149 -20.38 0.30 -9.12
N ASN A 150 -21.04 -0.65 -8.45
CA ASN A 150 -21.77 -1.72 -9.11
C ASN A 150 -22.94 -1.24 -9.99
N ASN A 151 -23.40 0.00 -9.80
CA ASN A 151 -24.45 0.61 -10.62
C ASN A 151 -23.89 1.33 -11.86
N ASN A 152 -22.57 1.52 -11.92
CA ASN A 152 -21.94 2.35 -12.94
C ASN A 152 -20.55 1.80 -13.33
N LEU A 153 -20.54 0.64 -13.98
CA LEU A 153 -19.33 -0.01 -14.45
C LEU A 153 -18.97 0.44 -15.88
N PRO A 154 -17.67 0.46 -16.24
CA PRO A 154 -17.24 0.76 -17.59
C PRO A 154 -17.68 -0.34 -18.57
N ASN A 155 -18.01 0.06 -19.81
CA ASN A 155 -18.38 -0.87 -20.89
C ASN A 155 -17.11 -1.52 -21.51
N ALA A 156 -16.27 -2.13 -20.68
CA ALA A 156 -15.13 -2.92 -21.12
C ALA A 156 -15.61 -4.28 -21.68
N ASN A 157 -14.77 -4.96 -22.49
CA ASN A 157 -15.06 -6.32 -22.92
C ASN A 157 -15.06 -7.28 -21.73
N ILE A 158 -14.06 -7.10 -20.84
CA ILE A 158 -13.86 -7.95 -19.67
C ILE A 158 -13.39 -7.07 -18.52
N ILE A 159 -13.89 -7.36 -17.31
CA ILE A 159 -13.44 -6.72 -16.08
C ILE A 159 -13.03 -7.83 -15.09
N LEU A 160 -11.72 -7.90 -14.84
CA LEU A 160 -11.15 -8.74 -13.78
C LEU A 160 -10.97 -7.88 -12.53
N ASN A 161 -12.01 -7.79 -11.72
CA ASN A 161 -11.96 -7.16 -10.41
C ASN A 161 -12.62 -8.08 -9.38
N PRO A 162 -11.83 -8.61 -8.42
CA PRO A 162 -12.35 -9.55 -7.42
C PRO A 162 -13.50 -9.02 -6.57
N LYS A 163 -13.60 -7.69 -6.41
CA LYS A 163 -14.66 -7.05 -5.61
C LYS A 163 -16.02 -6.97 -6.30
N LEU A 164 -16.08 -7.29 -7.58
CA LEU A 164 -17.37 -7.43 -8.31
C LEU A 164 -18.13 -8.71 -7.92
N ASP A 165 -17.44 -9.69 -7.35
CA ASP A 165 -18.03 -10.92 -6.86
C ASP A 165 -17.86 -11.02 -5.34
N LYS A 166 -18.95 -10.90 -4.59
CA LYS A 166 -18.94 -10.96 -3.11
C LYS A 166 -18.51 -12.34 -2.56
N GLU A 167 -18.60 -13.38 -3.37
CA GLU A 167 -18.17 -14.75 -3.01
C GLU A 167 -16.72 -15.02 -3.42
N SER A 168 -16.07 -14.08 -4.08
CA SER A 168 -14.69 -14.21 -4.52
C SER A 168 -13.74 -14.39 -3.33
N LYS A 169 -12.84 -15.35 -3.46
CA LYS A 169 -11.76 -15.59 -2.48
C LYS A 169 -10.55 -14.67 -2.70
N PHE A 170 -10.62 -13.79 -3.69
CA PHE A 170 -9.52 -12.92 -4.12
C PHE A 170 -9.74 -11.45 -3.76
N THR A 171 -10.78 -11.12 -3.00
CA THR A 171 -11.19 -9.73 -2.70
C THR A 171 -10.08 -8.85 -2.12
N GLU A 172 -9.10 -9.47 -1.45
CA GLU A 172 -7.99 -8.76 -0.80
C GLU A 172 -6.77 -8.56 -1.70
N LEU A 173 -6.78 -9.07 -2.94
CA LEU A 173 -5.64 -8.89 -3.84
C LEU A 173 -5.39 -7.42 -4.16
N ALA A 174 -4.11 -7.03 -4.25
CA ALA A 174 -3.65 -5.80 -4.87
C ALA A 174 -3.79 -5.88 -6.41
N GLY A 175 -3.63 -4.78 -7.15
CA GLY A 175 -3.67 -4.78 -8.60
C GLY A 175 -2.65 -5.74 -9.22
N CYS A 176 -1.41 -5.74 -8.71
CA CYS A 176 -0.38 -6.71 -9.13
C CYS A 176 -0.76 -8.17 -8.79
N GLY A 177 -1.53 -8.39 -7.73
CA GLY A 177 -2.07 -9.69 -7.37
C GLY A 177 -3.11 -10.17 -8.40
N VAL A 178 -3.96 -9.29 -8.92
CA VAL A 178 -4.91 -9.62 -10.00
C VAL A 178 -4.15 -9.98 -11.28
N VAL A 179 -3.14 -9.19 -11.65
CA VAL A 179 -2.26 -9.49 -12.80
C VAL A 179 -1.51 -10.80 -12.60
N PHE A 180 -1.02 -11.06 -11.38
CA PHE A 180 -0.38 -12.33 -11.02
C PHE A 180 -1.31 -13.52 -11.27
N LYS A 181 -2.59 -13.43 -10.90
CA LYS A 181 -3.59 -14.47 -11.19
C LYS A 181 -3.85 -14.63 -12.69
N LEU A 182 -3.89 -13.52 -13.44
CA LEU A 182 -4.05 -13.57 -14.90
C LEU A 182 -2.87 -14.34 -15.54
N ILE A 183 -1.64 -14.04 -15.12
CA ILE A 183 -0.45 -14.73 -15.59
C ILE A 183 -0.48 -16.21 -15.20
N GLN A 184 -0.87 -16.54 -13.96
CA GLN A 184 -1.03 -17.93 -13.51
C GLN A 184 -2.00 -18.69 -14.43
N GLY A 185 -3.13 -18.06 -14.80
CA GLY A 185 -4.09 -18.65 -15.72
C GLY A 185 -3.54 -18.86 -17.13
N ILE A 186 -2.78 -17.88 -17.65
CA ILE A 186 -2.09 -18.02 -18.96
C ILE A 186 -1.07 -19.16 -18.91
N CYS A 187 -0.26 -19.24 -17.85
CA CYS A 187 0.70 -20.33 -17.66
C CYS A 187 0.01 -21.69 -17.68
N THR A 188 -1.10 -21.82 -16.97
CA THR A 188 -1.91 -23.06 -16.95
C THR A 188 -2.42 -23.42 -18.35
N LYS A 189 -2.96 -22.44 -19.09
CA LYS A 189 -3.50 -22.66 -20.46
C LYS A 189 -2.43 -23.04 -21.46
N MET A 190 -1.25 -22.43 -21.34
CA MET A 190 -0.14 -22.65 -22.28
C MET A 190 0.81 -23.78 -21.86
N TYR A 191 0.61 -24.40 -20.71
CA TYR A 191 1.49 -25.43 -20.13
C TYR A 191 2.95 -24.96 -19.98
N ILE A 192 3.13 -23.73 -19.47
CA ILE A 192 4.44 -23.13 -19.21
C ILE A 192 4.67 -22.92 -17.71
N ASP A 193 5.92 -23.04 -17.30
CA ASP A 193 6.29 -22.88 -15.90
C ASP A 193 6.20 -21.41 -15.45
N PHE A 194 5.81 -21.25 -14.20
CA PHE A 194 5.73 -19.98 -13.54
C PHE A 194 7.14 -19.48 -13.16
N ASN A 195 7.48 -18.24 -13.52
CA ASN A 195 8.79 -17.65 -13.27
C ASN A 195 8.86 -16.91 -11.93
N GLU A 196 10.01 -16.95 -11.26
CA GLU A 196 10.28 -16.26 -10.00
C GLU A 196 10.19 -14.73 -10.12
N ASP A 197 10.55 -14.13 -11.26
CA ASP A 197 10.42 -12.69 -11.52
C ASP A 197 8.99 -12.18 -11.28
N ILE A 198 7.99 -13.00 -11.66
CA ILE A 198 6.58 -12.70 -11.50
C ILE A 198 6.24 -12.56 -10.01
N LEU A 199 6.77 -13.47 -9.19
CA LEU A 199 6.55 -13.47 -7.76
C LEU A 199 7.25 -12.30 -7.05
N LEU A 200 8.43 -11.90 -7.50
CA LEU A 200 9.17 -10.76 -6.95
C LEU A 200 8.39 -9.45 -7.12
N LEU A 201 7.92 -9.16 -8.33
CA LEU A 201 7.17 -7.94 -8.62
C LEU A 201 5.82 -7.93 -7.91
N ALA A 202 5.09 -9.06 -7.94
CA ALA A 202 3.82 -9.19 -7.22
C ALA A 202 3.99 -8.99 -5.70
N CYS A 203 5.09 -9.49 -5.11
CA CYS A 203 5.41 -9.27 -3.70
C CYS A 203 5.60 -7.78 -3.39
N ILE A 204 6.38 -7.06 -4.21
CA ILE A 204 6.66 -5.63 -3.99
C ILE A 204 5.39 -4.79 -4.11
N GLY A 205 4.58 -4.99 -5.16
CA GLY A 205 3.31 -4.28 -5.33
C GLY A 205 2.36 -4.57 -4.17
N THR A 206 2.11 -5.86 -3.85
CA THR A 206 1.24 -6.27 -2.74
C THR A 206 1.63 -5.64 -1.40
N VAL A 207 2.93 -5.58 -1.08
CA VAL A 207 3.43 -4.97 0.15
C VAL A 207 3.22 -3.46 0.14
N CYS A 208 3.49 -2.79 -0.99
CA CYS A 208 3.43 -1.33 -1.09
C CYS A 208 2.01 -0.78 -1.18
N ASP A 209 1.07 -1.55 -1.70
CA ASP A 209 -0.36 -1.20 -1.73
C ASP A 209 -1.04 -1.33 -0.35
N ILE A 210 -0.32 -1.93 0.62
CA ILE A 210 -0.78 -2.03 2.02
C ILE A 210 -2.10 -2.82 2.16
N VAL A 211 -2.35 -3.75 1.26
CA VAL A 211 -3.50 -4.69 1.35
C VAL A 211 -3.31 -5.72 2.47
N PRO A 212 -4.41 -6.35 2.95
CA PRO A 212 -4.32 -7.37 3.99
C PRO A 212 -3.39 -8.53 3.63
N LEU A 213 -2.42 -8.85 4.51
CA LEU A 213 -1.47 -9.95 4.34
C LEU A 213 -2.08 -11.29 4.78
N VAL A 214 -3.20 -11.64 4.18
CA VAL A 214 -3.95 -12.88 4.40
C VAL A 214 -4.07 -13.67 3.10
N ASN A 215 -4.48 -14.91 3.18
CA ASN A 215 -4.76 -15.77 2.01
C ASN A 215 -3.64 -15.70 0.95
N GLU A 216 -3.98 -15.36 -0.30
CA GLU A 216 -3.06 -15.28 -1.43
C GLU A 216 -1.98 -14.19 -1.24
N ASN A 217 -2.34 -13.02 -0.72
CA ASN A 217 -1.37 -11.96 -0.44
C ASN A 217 -0.27 -12.42 0.52
N ARG A 218 -0.63 -13.22 1.53
CA ARG A 218 0.35 -13.80 2.44
C ARG A 218 1.28 -14.78 1.72
N ILE A 219 0.75 -15.63 0.83
CA ILE A 219 1.55 -16.58 0.06
C ILE A 219 2.52 -15.83 -0.85
N ILE A 220 2.01 -14.88 -1.64
CA ILE A 220 2.80 -14.04 -2.56
C ILE A 220 3.91 -13.32 -1.78
N THR A 221 3.55 -12.63 -0.70
CA THR A 221 4.51 -11.85 0.09
C THR A 221 5.55 -12.75 0.78
N SER A 222 5.12 -13.83 1.43
CA SER A 222 6.05 -14.71 2.14
C SER A 222 7.01 -15.43 1.22
N CYS A 223 6.52 -15.93 0.07
CA CYS A 223 7.37 -16.61 -0.91
C CYS A 223 8.29 -15.61 -1.64
N GLY A 224 7.78 -14.42 -2.01
CA GLY A 224 8.59 -13.39 -2.65
C GLY A 224 9.68 -12.82 -1.73
N LEU A 225 9.40 -12.60 -0.44
CA LEU A 225 10.40 -12.18 0.54
C LEU A 225 11.53 -13.20 0.70
N LYS A 226 11.24 -14.51 0.63
CA LYS A 226 12.29 -15.55 0.66
C LYS A 226 13.25 -15.45 -0.51
N LEU A 227 12.76 -15.09 -1.71
CA LEU A 227 13.62 -14.85 -2.87
C LEU A 227 14.46 -13.57 -2.70
N LEU A 228 14.00 -12.60 -1.91
CA LEU A 228 14.70 -11.34 -1.63
C LEU A 228 15.59 -11.39 -0.38
N GLU A 229 15.60 -12.50 0.37
CA GLU A 229 16.47 -12.64 1.57
C GLU A 229 17.94 -12.45 1.25
N GLU A 230 18.38 -12.92 0.06
CA GLU A 230 19.69 -12.65 -0.49
C GLU A 230 19.54 -11.85 -1.78
N SER A 231 20.15 -10.68 -1.85
CA SER A 231 20.13 -9.83 -3.06
C SER A 231 20.67 -10.53 -4.31
N SER A 232 21.51 -11.55 -4.12
CA SER A 232 22.02 -12.42 -5.20
C SER A 232 20.93 -13.19 -5.92
N ASN A 233 19.84 -13.52 -5.26
CA ASN A 233 18.71 -14.29 -5.81
C ASN A 233 17.73 -13.42 -6.60
N CYS A 234 17.88 -12.10 -6.56
CA CYS A 234 17.06 -11.20 -7.36
C CYS A 234 17.48 -11.30 -8.85
N THR A 235 16.58 -11.81 -9.66
CA THR A 235 16.78 -12.05 -11.10
C THR A 235 16.49 -10.81 -11.95
N ILE A 236 15.72 -9.84 -11.43
CA ILE A 236 15.38 -8.59 -12.11
C ILE A 236 16.54 -7.60 -11.93
N LEU A 237 17.30 -7.36 -13.01
CA LEU A 237 18.52 -6.55 -12.97
C LEU A 237 18.31 -5.15 -12.36
N GLY A 238 17.27 -4.45 -12.78
CA GLY A 238 16.97 -3.10 -12.26
C GLY A 238 16.63 -3.08 -10.79
N LEU A 239 15.81 -4.03 -10.31
CA LEU A 239 15.49 -4.19 -8.90
C LEU A 239 16.72 -4.52 -8.07
N LYS A 240 17.54 -5.46 -8.54
CA LYS A 240 18.82 -5.82 -7.91
C LYS A 240 19.74 -4.61 -7.78
N THR A 241 19.87 -3.83 -8.85
CA THR A 241 20.69 -2.61 -8.88
C THR A 241 20.17 -1.59 -7.87
N LEU A 242 18.84 -1.41 -7.74
CA LEU A 242 18.26 -0.51 -6.74
C LEU A 242 18.56 -0.98 -5.31
N ILE A 243 18.42 -2.28 -5.03
CA ILE A 243 18.75 -2.90 -3.73
C ILE A 243 20.23 -2.67 -3.37
N GLU A 244 21.13 -2.83 -4.33
CA GLU A 244 22.58 -2.58 -4.16
C GLU A 244 22.88 -1.10 -3.88
N ILE A 245 22.25 -0.17 -4.63
CA ILE A 245 22.40 1.30 -4.44
C ILE A 245 21.85 1.74 -3.07
N LEU A 246 20.78 1.09 -2.60
CA LEU A 246 20.22 1.30 -1.27
C LEU A 246 21.02 0.59 -0.16
N LYS A 247 22.06 -0.19 -0.52
CA LYS A 247 22.95 -0.92 0.40
C LYS A 247 22.22 -1.91 1.31
N LEU A 248 21.17 -2.54 0.80
CA LEU A 248 20.41 -3.55 1.54
C LEU A 248 21.12 -4.90 1.43
N LYS A 249 21.51 -5.48 2.57
CA LYS A 249 22.13 -6.81 2.64
C LYS A 249 21.09 -7.93 2.58
N LYS A 250 19.97 -7.71 3.26
CA LYS A 250 18.77 -8.55 3.23
C LYS A 250 17.58 -7.63 3.04
N THR A 251 16.65 -8.03 2.19
CA THR A 251 15.43 -7.23 1.96
C THR A 251 14.30 -7.77 2.84
N THR A 252 13.79 -6.92 3.70
CA THR A 252 12.65 -7.19 4.58
C THR A 252 11.40 -6.47 4.07
N ILE A 253 10.23 -6.81 4.62
CA ILE A 253 9.00 -6.07 4.34
C ILE A 253 9.13 -4.57 4.68
N THR A 254 9.86 -4.25 5.75
CA THR A 254 10.14 -2.86 6.15
C THR A 254 10.99 -2.13 5.10
N ASP A 255 11.98 -2.81 4.51
CA ASP A 255 12.81 -2.23 3.44
C ASP A 255 11.99 -1.98 2.17
N ILE A 256 11.07 -2.88 1.83
CA ILE A 256 10.14 -2.67 0.72
C ILE A 256 9.26 -1.44 0.99
N LEU A 257 8.62 -1.35 2.15
CA LEU A 257 7.70 -0.26 2.50
C LEU A 257 8.38 1.11 2.63
N PHE A 258 9.60 1.16 3.18
CA PHE A 258 10.21 2.43 3.56
C PHE A 258 11.43 2.84 2.74
N LEU A 259 11.96 1.95 1.89
CA LEU A 259 13.13 2.23 1.06
C LEU A 259 12.86 1.97 -0.43
N ILE A 260 12.48 0.77 -0.83
CA ILE A 260 12.28 0.41 -2.25
C ILE A 260 11.03 1.09 -2.80
N GLY A 261 9.86 0.88 -2.17
CA GLY A 261 8.59 1.45 -2.61
C GLY A 261 8.62 2.98 -2.70
N PRO A 262 9.12 3.71 -1.68
CA PRO A 262 9.28 5.16 -1.78
C PRO A 262 10.18 5.65 -2.91
N CYS A 263 11.20 4.89 -3.33
CA CYS A 263 12.01 5.23 -4.51
C CYS A 263 11.19 5.09 -5.79
N ILE A 264 10.49 3.97 -5.98
CA ILE A 264 9.62 3.73 -7.13
C ILE A 264 8.52 4.80 -7.18
N ASN A 265 7.84 5.06 -6.06
CA ASN A 265 6.80 6.08 -5.96
C ASN A 265 7.30 7.52 -6.21
N ALA A 266 8.58 7.80 -5.99
CA ALA A 266 9.12 9.15 -6.19
C ALA A 266 9.11 9.56 -7.67
N ALA A 267 9.30 8.63 -8.59
CA ALA A 267 9.20 8.87 -10.03
C ALA A 267 7.82 9.48 -10.38
N GLY A 268 6.72 8.81 -10.04
CA GLY A 268 5.36 9.32 -10.31
C GLY A 268 4.93 10.51 -9.44
N ARG A 269 5.74 10.95 -8.45
CA ARG A 269 5.45 12.12 -7.62
C ARG A 269 6.17 13.38 -8.05
N LEU A 270 7.35 13.28 -8.63
CA LEU A 270 8.19 14.43 -9.00
C LEU A 270 8.51 14.47 -10.50
N ASP A 271 8.38 13.33 -11.19
CA ASP A 271 8.74 13.17 -12.60
C ASP A 271 7.75 12.22 -13.29
N ASP A 272 8.22 11.29 -14.11
CA ASP A 272 7.44 10.32 -14.85
C ASP A 272 7.62 8.91 -14.26
N ALA A 273 6.52 8.23 -13.95
CA ALA A 273 6.54 6.88 -13.39
C ALA A 273 7.13 5.84 -14.36
N SER A 274 7.21 6.14 -15.67
CA SER A 274 7.84 5.28 -16.67
C SER A 274 9.31 4.98 -16.35
N TYR A 275 10.05 5.89 -15.71
CA TYR A 275 11.42 5.61 -15.26
C TYR A 275 11.51 4.40 -14.33
N ALA A 276 10.51 4.20 -13.48
CA ALA A 276 10.47 3.05 -12.59
C ALA A 276 10.11 1.76 -13.36
N ILE A 277 9.22 1.83 -14.35
CA ILE A 277 8.91 0.71 -15.22
C ILE A 277 10.15 0.34 -16.06
N ASP A 278 10.80 1.31 -16.69
CA ASP A 278 12.02 1.13 -17.46
C ASP A 278 13.12 0.47 -16.62
N LEU A 279 13.27 0.88 -15.35
CA LEU A 279 14.20 0.25 -14.42
C LEU A 279 13.89 -1.23 -14.23
N LEU A 280 12.62 -1.57 -14.00
CA LEU A 280 12.23 -2.96 -13.74
C LEU A 280 12.30 -3.85 -14.99
N LEU A 281 12.26 -3.26 -16.20
CA LEU A 281 12.29 -3.96 -17.48
C LEU A 281 13.66 -4.04 -18.12
N THR A 282 14.62 -3.19 -17.72
CA THR A 282 15.93 -3.15 -18.39
C THR A 282 16.78 -4.38 -18.10
N ASN A 283 17.47 -4.86 -19.16
CA ASN A 283 18.48 -5.91 -19.08
C ASN A 283 19.91 -5.36 -19.28
N GLU A 284 20.06 -4.03 -19.37
CA GLU A 284 21.34 -3.34 -19.56
C GLU A 284 21.84 -2.78 -18.24
N LYS A 285 23.04 -3.16 -17.81
CA LYS A 285 23.59 -2.81 -16.49
C LYS A 285 23.79 -1.30 -16.33
N GLU A 286 24.32 -0.64 -17.34
CA GLU A 286 24.57 0.80 -17.34
C GLU A 286 23.24 1.58 -17.19
N LYS A 287 22.23 1.19 -17.97
CA LYS A 287 20.89 1.78 -17.90
C LYS A 287 20.22 1.51 -16.54
N ALA A 288 20.39 0.31 -15.98
CA ALA A 288 19.88 0.00 -14.64
C ALA A 288 20.52 0.90 -13.56
N ILE A 289 21.82 1.15 -13.62
CA ILE A 289 22.52 2.04 -12.68
C ILE A 289 22.04 3.48 -12.85
N GLU A 290 21.90 3.98 -14.07
CA GLU A 290 21.40 5.31 -14.37
C GLU A 290 20.00 5.52 -13.78
N LEU A 291 19.05 4.63 -14.15
CA LEU A 291 17.64 4.73 -13.72
C LEU A 291 17.49 4.56 -12.21
N ALA A 292 18.16 3.59 -11.59
CA ALA A 292 18.11 3.38 -10.14
C ALA A 292 18.70 4.58 -9.36
N THR A 293 19.77 5.19 -9.90
CA THR A 293 20.34 6.41 -9.32
C THR A 293 19.36 7.58 -9.45
N HIS A 294 18.74 7.75 -10.62
CA HIS A 294 17.76 8.79 -10.87
C HIS A 294 16.58 8.72 -9.90
N ILE A 295 15.89 7.57 -9.80
CA ILE A 295 14.73 7.45 -8.90
C ILE A 295 15.12 7.56 -7.41
N LYS A 296 16.32 7.11 -7.02
CA LYS A 296 16.83 7.35 -5.67
C LYS A 296 17.01 8.84 -5.40
N ASN A 297 17.58 9.60 -6.33
CA ASN A 297 17.75 11.04 -6.20
C ASN A 297 16.41 11.78 -6.11
N LEU A 298 15.43 11.41 -6.95
CA LEU A 298 14.05 11.92 -6.84
C LEU A 298 13.45 11.64 -5.46
N ASN A 299 13.71 10.46 -4.87
CA ASN A 299 13.23 10.15 -3.53
C ASN A 299 13.90 11.00 -2.44
N GLU A 300 15.20 11.29 -2.55
CA GLU A 300 15.89 12.20 -1.63
C GLU A 300 15.34 13.64 -1.76
N GLU A 301 15.12 14.12 -2.98
CA GLU A 301 14.50 15.41 -3.23
C GLU A 301 13.10 15.47 -2.62
N ARG A 302 12.26 14.46 -2.88
CA ARG A 302 10.93 14.34 -2.28
C ARG A 302 10.97 14.39 -0.75
N LYS A 303 11.94 13.70 -0.12
CA LYS A 303 12.10 13.72 1.35
C LYS A 303 12.42 15.13 1.87
N MET A 304 13.32 15.85 1.20
CA MET A 304 13.65 17.23 1.56
C MET A 304 12.46 18.16 1.39
N MET A 305 11.77 18.09 0.25
CA MET A 305 10.56 18.89 0.00
C MET A 305 9.49 18.58 1.06
N CYS A 306 9.24 17.29 1.36
CA CYS A 306 8.27 16.90 2.39
C CYS A 306 8.65 17.46 3.76
N LYS A 307 9.93 17.39 4.16
CA LYS A 307 10.38 17.90 5.46
C LYS A 307 10.09 19.39 5.59
N ASN A 308 10.53 20.18 4.61
CA ASN A 308 10.34 21.63 4.63
C ASN A 308 8.86 22.01 4.64
N THR A 309 8.07 21.37 3.76
CA THR A 309 6.61 21.62 3.68
C THR A 309 5.88 21.22 4.96
N VAL A 310 6.29 20.14 5.63
CA VAL A 310 5.73 19.72 6.92
C VAL A 310 6.03 20.73 8.02
N GLU A 311 7.26 21.26 8.08
CA GLU A 311 7.64 22.31 9.04
C GLU A 311 6.80 23.58 8.84
N GLU A 312 6.63 24.03 7.57
CA GLU A 312 5.76 25.15 7.23
C GLU A 312 4.30 24.87 7.60
N ALA A 313 3.80 23.68 7.26
CA ALA A 313 2.42 23.29 7.56
C ALA A 313 2.15 23.26 9.08
N TYR A 314 3.08 22.73 9.89
CA TYR A 314 2.93 22.69 11.34
C TYR A 314 2.88 24.09 11.95
N ALA A 315 3.64 25.04 11.42
CA ALA A 315 3.59 26.44 11.85
C ALA A 315 2.27 27.16 11.54
N MET A 316 1.48 26.62 10.60
CA MET A 316 0.16 27.15 10.22
C MET A 316 -1.00 26.49 10.99
N ILE A 317 -0.76 25.42 11.76
CA ILE A 317 -1.80 24.70 12.50
C ILE A 317 -2.30 25.55 13.65
N GLU A 318 -3.62 25.75 13.70
CA GLU A 318 -4.32 26.45 14.76
C GLU A 318 -4.82 25.47 15.84
N GLU A 319 -4.48 25.72 17.11
CA GLU A 319 -4.85 24.81 18.21
C GLU A 319 -6.38 24.69 18.43
N ASN A 320 -7.13 25.73 18.14
CA ASN A 320 -8.57 25.84 18.44
C ASN A 320 -9.48 25.24 17.36
N LYS A 321 -8.93 24.64 16.32
CA LYS A 321 -9.67 24.07 15.19
C LYS A 321 -9.88 22.56 15.34
N TYR A 322 -10.90 22.05 14.68
CA TYR A 322 -11.17 20.61 14.53
C TYR A 322 -10.51 20.01 13.27
N THR A 323 -10.02 20.88 12.38
CA THR A 323 -9.43 20.50 11.10
C THR A 323 -8.12 21.25 10.84
N ASN A 324 -7.31 20.73 9.89
CA ASN A 324 -6.16 21.42 9.35
C ASN A 324 -6.39 21.65 7.85
N VAL A 325 -6.97 22.78 7.45
CA VAL A 325 -7.12 23.16 6.03
C VAL A 325 -6.07 24.22 5.71
N LEU A 326 -4.93 23.77 5.16
CA LEU A 326 -3.75 24.58 4.97
C LEU A 326 -3.48 24.82 3.48
N TYR A 327 -3.15 26.06 3.11
CA TYR A 327 -2.91 26.47 1.74
C TYR A 327 -1.61 27.27 1.61
N ASN A 328 -0.81 26.85 0.64
CA ASN A 328 0.34 27.64 0.19
C ASN A 328 0.55 27.37 -1.33
N PRO A 329 0.55 28.41 -2.18
CA PRO A 329 0.67 28.25 -3.64
C PRO A 329 2.02 27.68 -4.09
N SER A 330 3.05 27.70 -3.23
CA SER A 330 4.38 27.19 -3.55
C SER A 330 4.57 25.70 -3.28
N TRP A 331 3.65 25.05 -2.61
CA TRP A 331 3.77 23.63 -2.28
C TRP A 331 3.61 22.73 -3.50
N HIS A 332 4.49 21.75 -3.63
CA HIS A 332 4.47 20.85 -4.76
C HIS A 332 3.32 19.82 -4.67
N GLN A 333 2.51 19.71 -5.73
CA GLN A 333 1.32 18.85 -5.76
C GLN A 333 1.61 17.38 -5.40
N GLY A 334 2.76 16.84 -5.84
CA GLY A 334 3.13 15.42 -5.65
C GLY A 334 3.33 14.99 -4.20
N ILE A 335 3.49 15.95 -3.25
CA ILE A 335 3.76 15.64 -1.84
C ILE A 335 2.60 15.99 -0.90
N LEU A 336 1.55 16.66 -1.37
CA LEU A 336 0.45 17.17 -0.51
C LEU A 336 -0.18 16.05 0.33
N GLY A 337 -0.40 14.86 -0.26
CA GLY A 337 -0.97 13.74 0.47
C GLY A 337 -0.07 13.21 1.59
N ILE A 338 1.25 13.29 1.42
CA ILE A 338 2.22 12.90 2.46
C ILE A 338 2.17 13.92 3.59
N VAL A 339 2.17 15.20 3.26
CA VAL A 339 2.08 16.30 4.24
C VAL A 339 0.76 16.22 5.01
N ALA A 340 -0.37 15.95 4.33
CA ALA A 340 -1.67 15.77 4.97
C ALA A 340 -1.64 14.62 5.99
N SER A 341 -1.04 13.48 5.64
CA SER A 341 -0.87 12.36 6.58
C SER A 341 -0.05 12.76 7.80
N ARG A 342 1.05 13.52 7.63
CA ARG A 342 1.87 14.01 8.73
C ARG A 342 1.11 14.98 9.66
N CYS A 343 0.27 15.85 9.08
CA CYS A 343 -0.58 16.73 9.88
C CYS A 343 -1.62 15.95 10.69
N VAL A 344 -2.21 14.88 10.13
CA VAL A 344 -3.10 13.98 10.89
C VAL A 344 -2.35 13.27 12.02
N GLU A 345 -1.14 12.77 11.76
CA GLU A 345 -0.30 12.12 12.78
C GLU A 345 0.06 13.07 13.93
N TYR A 346 0.27 14.35 13.61
CA TYR A 346 0.68 15.39 14.57
C TYR A 346 -0.39 15.66 15.62
N ASN A 347 -1.65 15.90 15.22
CA ASN A 347 -2.71 16.32 16.15
C ASN A 347 -4.01 15.52 16.05
N ASN A 348 -4.00 14.42 15.29
CA ASN A 348 -5.16 13.52 15.10
C ASN A 348 -6.41 14.21 14.52
N ARG A 349 -6.25 15.22 13.66
CA ARG A 349 -7.34 15.96 13.01
C ARG A 349 -7.36 15.70 11.52
N PRO A 350 -8.54 15.63 10.87
CA PRO A 350 -8.64 15.62 9.42
C PRO A 350 -7.86 16.79 8.82
N SER A 351 -7.03 16.50 7.82
CA SER A 351 -6.09 17.47 7.27
C SER A 351 -6.20 17.55 5.75
N ILE A 352 -6.36 18.76 5.23
CA ILE A 352 -6.42 19.07 3.79
C ILE A 352 -5.28 20.03 3.48
N ILE A 353 -4.37 19.61 2.60
CA ILE A 353 -3.22 20.40 2.18
C ILE A 353 -3.42 20.80 0.72
N LEU A 354 -3.37 22.11 0.49
CA LEU A 354 -3.77 22.76 -0.74
C LEU A 354 -2.62 23.54 -1.38
N THR A 355 -2.58 23.54 -2.71
CA THR A 355 -1.68 24.35 -3.52
C THR A 355 -2.43 24.98 -4.71
N GLU A 356 -1.75 25.81 -5.49
CA GLU A 356 -2.31 26.40 -6.72
C GLU A 356 -1.75 25.67 -7.96
N LYS A 357 -2.64 25.36 -8.91
CA LYS A 357 -2.28 24.78 -10.20
C LYS A 357 -3.24 25.29 -11.27
N ASP A 358 -2.69 25.79 -12.38
CA ASP A 358 -3.46 26.25 -13.55
C ASP A 358 -4.60 27.23 -13.21
N GLY A 359 -4.39 28.08 -12.18
CA GLY A 359 -5.37 29.06 -11.70
C GLY A 359 -6.43 28.52 -10.75
N PHE A 360 -6.39 27.23 -10.42
CA PHE A 360 -7.28 26.58 -9.46
C PHE A 360 -6.51 26.12 -8.23
N ILE A 361 -7.22 25.98 -7.12
CA ILE A 361 -6.68 25.33 -5.93
C ILE A 361 -6.92 23.84 -6.02
N THR A 362 -5.87 23.05 -5.81
CA THR A 362 -5.94 21.60 -5.75
C THR A 362 -5.27 21.08 -4.49
N GLY A 363 -5.68 19.92 -4.01
CA GLY A 363 -5.08 19.37 -2.81
C GLY A 363 -5.41 17.94 -2.51
N SER A 364 -4.79 17.48 -1.44
CA SER A 364 -5.01 16.14 -0.88
C SER A 364 -5.51 16.24 0.54
N ALA A 365 -6.50 15.42 0.85
CA ALA A 365 -7.10 15.31 2.16
C ALA A 365 -6.77 13.93 2.77
N ARG A 366 -6.57 13.92 4.09
CA ARG A 366 -6.40 12.72 4.90
C ARG A 366 -7.22 12.83 6.17
N SER A 367 -7.73 11.70 6.65
CA SER A 367 -8.54 11.64 7.86
C SER A 367 -7.94 10.71 8.90
N ASN A 368 -8.46 10.79 10.11
CA ASN A 368 -8.29 9.79 11.16
C ASN A 368 -9.43 8.75 11.10
N ASN A 369 -9.32 7.67 11.86
CA ASN A 369 -10.27 6.56 11.84
C ASN A 369 -11.70 6.93 12.33
N ASN A 370 -11.91 8.16 12.82
CA ASN A 370 -13.18 8.57 13.42
C ASN A 370 -14.06 9.39 12.46
N ILE A 371 -13.50 9.86 11.33
CA ILE A 371 -14.19 10.77 10.41
C ILE A 371 -14.20 10.19 9.00
N ASP A 372 -15.39 10.02 8.45
CA ASP A 372 -15.58 9.73 7.02
C ASP A 372 -15.37 11.01 6.20
N LEU A 373 -14.19 11.10 5.61
CA LEU A 373 -13.77 12.25 4.80
C LEU A 373 -14.62 12.44 3.56
N TYR A 374 -15.03 11.34 2.90
CA TYR A 374 -15.84 11.43 1.70
C TYR A 374 -17.23 12.04 2.01
N SER A 375 -17.89 11.56 3.06
CA SER A 375 -19.15 12.12 3.52
C SER A 375 -19.02 13.60 3.91
N ALA A 376 -17.93 13.97 4.59
CA ALA A 376 -17.68 15.38 4.94
C ALA A 376 -17.50 16.27 3.71
N LEU A 377 -16.82 15.80 2.66
CA LEU A 377 -16.64 16.55 1.43
C LEU A 377 -17.93 16.65 0.61
N CYS A 378 -18.82 15.65 0.68
CA CYS A 378 -20.15 15.71 0.06
C CYS A 378 -20.98 16.89 0.60
N GLU A 379 -20.88 17.20 1.90
CA GLU A 379 -21.53 18.38 2.52
C GLU A 379 -20.95 19.72 2.06
N CYS A 380 -19.75 19.69 1.46
CA CYS A 380 -19.05 20.87 0.92
C CYS A 380 -19.06 20.93 -0.62
N LYS A 381 -19.79 20.05 -1.30
CA LYS A 381 -19.71 19.84 -2.76
C LYS A 381 -19.92 21.10 -3.60
N GLU A 382 -20.76 22.03 -3.14
CA GLU A 382 -21.10 23.27 -3.86
C GLU A 382 -19.91 24.25 -3.98
N LEU A 383 -18.92 24.11 -3.07
CA LEU A 383 -17.70 24.91 -3.06
C LEU A 383 -16.56 24.25 -3.84
N LEU A 384 -16.73 23.01 -4.26
CA LEU A 384 -15.73 22.21 -4.94
C LEU A 384 -16.01 22.09 -6.43
N LEU A 385 -14.96 22.19 -7.25
CA LEU A 385 -15.03 21.89 -8.69
C LEU A 385 -15.02 20.39 -8.94
N ARG A 386 -14.17 19.68 -8.18
CA ARG A 386 -14.01 18.22 -8.21
C ARG A 386 -13.60 17.72 -6.86
N PHE A 387 -14.08 16.57 -6.49
CA PHE A 387 -13.56 15.79 -5.36
C PHE A 387 -13.79 14.31 -5.62
N GLY A 388 -12.95 13.49 -5.00
CA GLY A 388 -13.05 12.03 -5.08
C GLY A 388 -12.12 11.38 -4.09
N GLY A 389 -12.46 10.17 -3.68
CA GLY A 389 -11.69 9.43 -2.69
C GLY A 389 -12.55 8.46 -1.90
N HIS A 390 -12.11 8.16 -0.70
CA HIS A 390 -12.73 7.22 0.24
C HIS A 390 -12.76 7.83 1.65
N THR A 391 -13.17 7.06 2.63
CA THR A 391 -13.29 7.48 4.04
C THR A 391 -12.02 8.11 4.61
N MET A 392 -10.83 7.63 4.24
CA MET A 392 -9.55 8.03 4.83
C MET A 392 -8.72 8.99 3.97
N ALA A 393 -9.00 9.08 2.69
CA ALA A 393 -8.20 9.87 1.75
C ALA A 393 -9.03 10.38 0.59
N ALA A 394 -8.81 11.65 0.20
CA ALA A 394 -9.47 12.24 -0.95
C ALA A 394 -8.56 13.25 -1.67
N GLY A 395 -8.85 13.46 -2.96
CA GLY A 395 -8.36 14.58 -3.73
C GLY A 395 -9.46 15.62 -3.91
N ILE A 396 -9.12 16.90 -3.90
CA ILE A 396 -10.08 17.99 -4.10
C ILE A 396 -9.54 19.06 -5.03
N SER A 397 -10.45 19.79 -5.64
CA SER A 397 -10.14 20.98 -6.44
C SER A 397 -11.26 22.01 -6.28
N LEU A 398 -10.90 23.31 -6.16
CA LEU A 398 -11.84 24.39 -5.96
C LEU A 398 -11.34 25.70 -6.59
N GLU A 399 -12.25 26.65 -6.80
CA GLU A 399 -11.88 28.00 -7.21
C GLU A 399 -11.29 28.79 -6.04
N LYS A 400 -10.30 29.63 -6.32
CA LYS A 400 -9.60 30.43 -5.30
C LYS A 400 -10.54 31.30 -4.45
N LYS A 401 -11.61 31.84 -5.07
CA LYS A 401 -12.62 32.65 -4.37
C LYS A 401 -13.38 31.87 -3.29
N ASN A 402 -13.50 30.53 -3.43
CA ASN A 402 -14.24 29.67 -2.50
C ASN A 402 -13.39 29.17 -1.32
N LEU A 403 -12.07 29.46 -1.29
CA LEU A 403 -11.15 28.87 -0.31
C LEU A 403 -11.57 29.15 1.13
N GLU A 404 -11.83 30.41 1.46
CA GLU A 404 -12.13 30.78 2.85
C GLU A 404 -13.51 30.25 3.29
N GLU A 405 -14.49 30.27 2.39
CA GLU A 405 -15.82 29.71 2.65
C GLU A 405 -15.72 28.16 2.83
N PHE A 406 -14.93 27.49 2.00
CA PHE A 406 -14.67 26.06 2.14
C PHE A 406 -14.02 25.71 3.48
N LYS A 407 -13.01 26.48 3.93
CA LYS A 407 -12.37 26.27 5.24
C LYS A 407 -13.38 26.34 6.38
N LEU A 408 -14.25 27.35 6.36
CA LEU A 408 -15.27 27.55 7.39
C LEU A 408 -16.32 26.43 7.37
N LYS A 409 -16.81 26.08 6.18
CA LYS A 409 -17.83 25.03 6.02
C LYS A 409 -17.29 23.66 6.42
N PHE A 410 -16.09 23.30 5.97
CA PHE A 410 -15.48 22.02 6.33
C PHE A 410 -15.22 21.91 7.83
N GLU A 411 -14.75 22.99 8.48
CA GLU A 411 -14.58 23.04 9.93
C GLU A 411 -15.89 22.80 10.68
N GLU A 412 -16.99 23.41 10.23
CA GLU A 412 -18.33 23.25 10.82
C GLU A 412 -18.82 21.79 10.68
N VAL A 413 -18.69 21.20 9.48
CA VAL A 413 -19.07 19.81 9.21
C VAL A 413 -18.31 18.84 10.11
N ILE A 414 -16.99 19.00 10.21
CA ILE A 414 -16.17 18.11 11.05
C ILE A 414 -16.49 18.30 12.54
N LYS A 415 -16.78 19.53 12.99
CA LYS A 415 -17.21 19.79 14.37
C LYS A 415 -18.51 19.05 14.70
N GLN A 416 -19.48 19.05 13.79
CA GLN A 416 -20.74 18.31 13.95
C GLN A 416 -20.50 16.80 14.00
N MET A 417 -19.69 16.25 13.10
CA MET A 417 -19.35 14.82 13.07
C MET A 417 -18.57 14.34 14.32
N ASN A 418 -17.72 15.19 14.89
CA ASN A 418 -16.97 14.86 16.12
C ASN A 418 -17.83 14.82 17.38
N GLY A 419 -19.00 15.47 17.39
CA GLY A 419 -19.93 15.47 18.54
C GLY A 419 -20.49 14.09 18.87
N ASP A 420 -20.56 13.19 17.89
CA ASP A 420 -21.18 11.86 18.01
C ASP A 420 -20.18 10.72 18.28
N ASN A 421 -18.86 10.93 18.19
CA ASN A 421 -17.87 9.85 18.14
C ASN A 421 -16.69 9.99 19.13
N LYS A 422 -16.96 9.90 20.44
CA LYS A 422 -15.93 9.58 21.44
C LYS A 422 -15.86 8.07 21.68
N LYS A 423 -15.48 7.28 20.67
CA LYS A 423 -15.03 5.92 20.92
C LYS A 423 -13.52 5.96 21.18
N GLN A 424 -13.11 5.86 22.44
CA GLN A 424 -11.76 5.40 22.78
C GLN A 424 -11.63 3.98 22.21
N ASN A 425 -10.68 3.78 21.31
CA ASN A 425 -10.34 2.43 20.85
C ASN A 425 -9.74 1.68 22.05
N GLU A 426 -10.50 0.80 22.68
CA GLU A 426 -9.98 -0.14 23.66
C GLU A 426 -8.94 -1.04 22.96
N ILE A 427 -7.74 -1.11 23.54
CA ILE A 427 -6.70 -2.01 23.05
C ILE A 427 -7.10 -3.43 23.44
N LYS A 428 -7.27 -4.28 22.43
CA LYS A 428 -7.59 -5.70 22.63
C LYS A 428 -6.31 -6.51 22.48
N GLU A 429 -5.97 -7.25 23.54
CA GLU A 429 -4.88 -8.22 23.52
C GLU A 429 -5.23 -9.49 22.73
N ASP A 430 -4.24 -10.07 22.04
CA ASP A 430 -4.34 -11.41 21.46
C ASP A 430 -4.17 -12.48 22.56
N LEU A 431 -3.31 -12.21 23.56
CA LEU A 431 -3.03 -13.15 24.63
C LEU A 431 -2.44 -12.47 25.87
N GLU A 432 -2.92 -12.89 27.07
CA GLU A 432 -2.28 -12.58 28.35
C GLU A 432 -1.22 -13.63 28.66
N ILE A 433 0.01 -13.20 28.95
CA ILE A 433 1.16 -14.07 29.23
C ILE A 433 2.03 -13.49 30.35
N SER A 434 2.86 -14.31 30.98
CA SER A 434 3.98 -13.84 31.82
C SER A 434 5.21 -13.56 30.94
N LEU A 435 6.17 -12.76 31.44
CA LEU A 435 7.48 -12.63 30.77
C LEU A 435 8.21 -13.99 30.70
N ASP A 436 7.94 -14.89 31.63
CA ASP A 436 8.52 -16.25 31.64
C ASP A 436 8.07 -17.08 30.45
N ASP A 437 6.92 -16.76 29.90
CA ASP A 437 6.34 -17.39 28.71
C ASP A 437 7.01 -16.97 27.39
N ILE A 438 7.84 -15.93 27.43
CA ILE A 438 8.64 -15.50 26.29
C ILE A 438 9.88 -16.41 26.24
N ASP A 439 9.71 -17.55 25.59
CA ASP A 439 10.71 -18.58 25.37
C ASP A 439 11.08 -18.69 23.89
N ASP A 440 12.09 -19.50 23.58
CA ASP A 440 12.53 -19.72 22.19
C ASP A 440 11.39 -20.27 21.32
N GLY A 441 10.51 -21.10 21.90
CA GLY A 441 9.36 -21.65 21.17
C GLY A 441 8.34 -20.60 20.77
N LEU A 442 8.08 -19.59 21.62
CA LEU A 442 7.22 -18.45 21.28
C LEU A 442 7.90 -17.56 20.22
N ILE A 443 9.20 -17.28 20.39
CA ILE A 443 9.97 -16.46 19.44
C ILE A 443 10.01 -17.10 18.06
N GLU A 444 10.30 -18.38 17.95
CA GLU A 444 10.27 -19.11 16.68
C GLU A 444 8.86 -19.12 16.06
N GLY A 445 7.83 -19.27 16.88
CA GLY A 445 6.45 -19.18 16.41
C GLY A 445 6.09 -17.81 15.87
N LEU A 446 6.54 -16.72 16.50
CA LEU A 446 6.36 -15.35 16.02
C LEU A 446 7.13 -15.10 14.69
N LYS A 447 8.31 -15.68 14.51
CA LYS A 447 9.03 -15.64 13.24
C LYS A 447 8.21 -16.30 12.13
N LEU A 448 7.58 -17.45 12.39
CA LEU A 448 6.72 -18.13 11.42
C LEU A 448 5.44 -17.36 11.08
N MET A 449 4.97 -16.51 12.01
CA MET A 449 3.82 -15.63 11.74
C MET A 449 4.18 -14.44 10.82
N GLN A 450 5.45 -14.07 10.68
CA GLN A 450 5.86 -13.03 9.74
C GLN A 450 5.59 -13.43 8.27
N PRO A 451 5.45 -12.45 7.35
CA PRO A 451 5.50 -11.00 7.56
C PRO A 451 4.25 -10.45 8.25
N PHE A 452 4.45 -9.48 9.14
CA PHE A 452 3.35 -8.74 9.77
C PHE A 452 2.95 -7.54 8.91
N GLY A 453 1.66 -7.22 8.90
CA GLY A 453 1.05 -6.11 8.17
C GLY A 453 -0.44 -6.06 8.45
N ILE A 454 -1.21 -5.34 7.63
CA ILE A 454 -2.67 -5.29 7.75
C ILE A 454 -3.24 -6.71 7.63
N GLY A 455 -4.23 -7.05 8.48
CA GLY A 455 -4.85 -8.37 8.52
C GLY A 455 -3.99 -9.48 9.15
N ASN A 456 -2.69 -9.22 9.35
CA ASN A 456 -1.78 -10.06 10.12
C ASN A 456 -0.87 -9.19 10.99
N GLU A 457 -1.46 -8.46 11.93
CA GLU A 457 -0.74 -7.58 12.84
C GLU A 457 0.17 -8.38 13.78
N ASN A 458 1.29 -7.73 14.20
CA ASN A 458 2.12 -8.31 15.26
C ASN A 458 1.29 -8.46 16.53
N PRO A 459 1.22 -9.66 17.14
CA PRO A 459 0.38 -9.93 18.30
C PRO A 459 0.59 -8.94 19.45
N ILE A 460 -0.51 -8.56 20.08
CA ILE A 460 -0.54 -7.75 21.30
C ILE A 460 -0.63 -8.66 22.50
N PHE A 461 0.37 -8.57 23.35
CA PHE A 461 0.42 -9.29 24.62
C PHE A 461 0.09 -8.37 25.78
N LYS A 462 -0.40 -8.97 26.86
CA LYS A 462 -0.75 -8.29 28.11
C LYS A 462 -0.06 -8.96 29.27
N SER A 463 0.57 -8.18 30.15
CA SER A 463 1.24 -8.66 31.36
C SER A 463 1.28 -7.58 32.44
N LYS A 464 1.40 -8.00 33.71
CA LYS A 464 1.84 -7.11 34.79
C LYS A 464 3.36 -7.03 34.79
N LEU A 465 3.91 -5.84 34.67
CA LEU A 465 5.35 -5.59 34.55
C LEU A 465 5.75 -4.38 35.38
N ALA A 466 6.95 -4.43 35.97
CA ALA A 466 7.61 -3.25 36.48
C ALA A 466 8.64 -2.73 35.46
N VAL A 467 9.03 -1.46 35.59
CA VAL A 467 10.03 -0.82 34.72
C VAL A 467 11.19 -0.27 35.56
N SER A 468 12.39 -0.31 35.00
CA SER A 468 13.61 0.29 35.56
C SER A 468 14.50 0.84 34.46
N GLU A 469 15.57 1.52 34.84
CA GLU A 469 16.59 2.07 33.92
C GLU A 469 15.98 2.97 32.84
N ILE A 470 15.14 3.91 33.24
CA ILE A 470 14.43 4.82 32.31
C ILE A 470 15.44 5.80 31.69
N GLN A 471 15.65 5.68 30.38
CA GLN A 471 16.48 6.57 29.59
C GLN A 471 15.60 7.31 28.58
N GLU A 472 15.65 8.64 28.63
CA GLU A 472 14.85 9.49 27.74
C GLU A 472 15.56 9.74 26.41
N TYR A 473 14.81 9.63 25.32
CA TYR A 473 15.17 10.00 23.96
C TYR A 473 14.16 10.99 23.39
N GLU A 474 14.41 11.55 22.22
CA GLU A 474 13.57 12.59 21.60
C GLU A 474 12.09 12.19 21.53
N HIS A 475 11.78 10.96 21.09
CA HIS A 475 10.42 10.49 20.82
C HIS A 475 9.95 9.33 21.72
N ASN A 476 10.85 8.75 22.51
CA ASN A 476 10.57 7.58 23.33
C ASN A 476 11.44 7.48 24.59
N TYR A 477 11.08 6.55 25.46
CA TYR A 477 11.90 6.08 26.57
C TYR A 477 12.40 4.68 26.27
N LYS A 478 13.69 4.41 26.51
CA LYS A 478 14.21 3.06 26.64
C LYS A 478 14.19 2.68 28.11
N VAL A 479 13.67 1.50 28.40
CA VAL A 479 13.52 0.98 29.76
C VAL A 479 13.86 -0.50 29.81
N ILE A 480 14.03 -1.04 30.99
CA ILE A 480 14.00 -2.47 31.23
C ILE A 480 12.64 -2.81 31.83
N ALA A 481 11.84 -3.59 31.12
CA ALA A 481 10.61 -4.19 31.63
C ALA A 481 10.94 -5.51 32.31
N TYR A 482 10.42 -5.75 33.52
CA TYR A 482 10.78 -6.93 34.30
C TYR A 482 9.62 -7.43 35.18
N ASN A 483 9.72 -8.70 35.54
CA ASN A 483 8.99 -9.34 36.65
C ASN A 483 9.99 -9.90 37.65
N SER A 484 9.54 -10.77 38.57
CA SER A 484 10.41 -11.40 39.58
C SER A 484 11.52 -12.29 39.01
N THR A 485 11.41 -12.76 37.78
CA THR A 485 12.24 -13.81 37.18
C THR A 485 12.96 -13.38 35.90
N LYS A 486 12.36 -12.52 35.07
CA LYS A 486 12.90 -12.12 33.77
C LYS A 486 12.94 -10.61 33.56
N ARG A 487 13.89 -10.18 32.73
CA ARG A 487 14.09 -8.78 32.29
C ARG A 487 14.22 -8.70 30.79
N PHE A 488 13.53 -7.72 30.18
CA PHE A 488 13.59 -7.46 28.74
C PHE A 488 13.84 -5.99 28.44
N PRO A 489 14.69 -5.66 27.45
CA PRO A 489 14.74 -4.31 26.90
C PRO A 489 13.35 -3.92 26.39
N ALA A 490 12.91 -2.71 26.67
CA ALA A 490 11.62 -2.23 26.21
C ALA A 490 11.69 -0.78 25.74
N ILE A 491 10.74 -0.41 24.86
CA ILE A 491 10.57 0.96 24.35
C ILE A 491 9.16 1.41 24.67
N ILE A 492 9.04 2.63 25.20
CA ILE A 492 7.76 3.31 25.47
C ILE A 492 7.74 4.60 24.66
N LYS A 493 6.73 4.81 23.82
CA LYS A 493 6.56 6.09 23.12
C LYS A 493 6.14 7.17 24.12
N LYS A 494 6.74 8.38 24.05
CA LYS A 494 6.40 9.50 24.94
C LYS A 494 4.91 9.83 24.97
N LYS A 495 4.22 9.67 23.85
CA LYS A 495 2.76 9.88 23.73
C LYS A 495 1.92 8.98 24.67
N ILE A 496 2.46 7.84 25.10
CA ILE A 496 1.80 6.89 26.02
C ILE A 496 1.93 7.34 27.47
N THR A 497 3.06 7.97 27.81
CA THR A 497 3.40 8.37 29.18
C THR A 497 2.82 9.73 29.58
N THR A 498 2.28 10.52 28.65
CA THR A 498 1.69 11.83 28.97
C THR A 498 0.48 11.75 29.89
N ASN A 499 -0.20 10.60 29.94
CA ASN A 499 -1.34 10.36 30.83
C ASN A 499 -0.96 9.62 32.13
N ASN A 500 0.20 8.94 32.18
CA ASN A 500 0.64 8.13 33.31
C ASN A 500 2.11 8.44 33.63
N ASN A 501 2.39 9.00 34.80
CA ASN A 501 3.76 9.17 35.30
C ASN A 501 4.35 7.79 35.61
N VAL A 502 5.00 7.18 34.63
CA VAL A 502 5.67 5.89 34.81
C VAL A 502 6.88 6.07 35.72
N ARG A 503 6.92 5.31 36.83
CA ARG A 503 7.96 5.36 37.84
C ARG A 503 8.72 4.05 37.91
N GLU A 504 10.01 4.13 38.22
CA GLU A 504 10.83 2.94 38.44
C GLU A 504 10.34 2.14 39.64
N GLY A 505 10.27 0.83 39.49
CA GLY A 505 9.91 -0.10 40.57
C GLY A 505 8.41 -0.31 40.78
N GLU A 506 7.55 0.50 40.17
CA GLU A 506 6.10 0.29 40.25
C GLU A 506 5.62 -0.73 39.22
N GLU A 507 4.62 -1.55 39.58
CA GLU A 507 3.98 -2.50 38.65
C GLU A 507 2.83 -1.87 37.92
N TYR A 508 2.80 -2.14 36.61
CA TYR A 508 1.79 -1.66 35.67
C TYR A 508 1.18 -2.80 34.87
N LEU A 509 -0.08 -2.68 34.51
CA LEU A 509 -0.70 -3.52 33.49
C LEU A 509 -0.28 -3.00 32.11
N CYS A 510 0.59 -3.74 31.44
CA CYS A 510 1.19 -3.33 30.18
C CYS A 510 0.64 -4.12 29.00
N TYR A 511 0.32 -3.40 27.91
CA TYR A 511 0.06 -3.96 26.60
C TYR A 511 1.28 -3.72 25.70
N TYR A 512 1.76 -4.77 25.05
CA TYR A 512 3.01 -4.68 24.27
C TYR A 512 3.05 -5.65 23.10
N LYS A 513 3.94 -5.34 22.15
CA LYS A 513 4.34 -6.23 21.06
C LYS A 513 5.76 -6.73 21.30
N ILE A 514 6.03 -7.97 20.94
CA ILE A 514 7.40 -8.52 20.92
C ILE A 514 7.98 -8.21 19.55
N ILE A 515 9.04 -7.40 19.52
CA ILE A 515 9.74 -7.02 18.29
C ILE A 515 10.98 -7.89 18.17
N LEU A 516 11.06 -8.60 17.05
CA LEU A 516 12.16 -9.51 16.73
C LEU A 516 13.32 -8.73 16.07
N GLY A 517 14.49 -8.72 16.71
CA GLY A 517 15.74 -8.24 16.12
C GLY A 517 16.53 -9.40 15.49
N GLN A 518 17.72 -9.10 14.97
CA GLN A 518 18.56 -10.14 14.33
C GLN A 518 18.97 -11.26 15.31
N ASN A 519 19.38 -10.91 16.53
CA ASN A 519 19.85 -11.86 17.54
C ASN A 519 19.14 -11.75 18.91
N ASN A 520 18.23 -10.81 19.06
CA ASN A 520 17.51 -10.53 20.30
C ASN A 520 16.09 -10.08 20.03
N CYS A 521 15.28 -9.99 21.06
CA CYS A 521 13.97 -9.36 21.00
C CYS A 521 13.85 -8.28 22.07
N TYR A 522 12.95 -7.32 21.83
CA TYR A 522 12.58 -6.29 22.80
C TYR A 522 11.07 -6.08 22.82
N LEU A 523 10.56 -5.46 23.88
CA LEU A 523 9.14 -5.17 24.01
C LEU A 523 8.86 -3.74 23.52
N SER A 524 7.85 -3.59 22.67
CA SER A 524 7.31 -2.27 22.31
C SER A 524 6.02 -2.08 23.08
N LEU A 525 6.05 -1.30 24.16
CA LEU A 525 4.88 -1.01 24.96
C LEU A 525 3.96 -0.06 24.20
N ILE A 526 2.68 -0.41 24.13
CA ILE A 526 1.64 0.32 23.39
C ILE A 526 0.62 0.95 24.32
N ASP A 527 0.53 0.46 25.55
CA ASP A 527 -0.26 1.06 26.63
C ASP A 527 0.24 0.60 28.00
N ILE A 528 0.05 1.45 29.02
CA ILE A 528 0.47 1.22 30.41
C ILE A 528 -0.61 1.78 31.33
N ASN A 529 -1.24 0.92 32.15
CA ASN A 529 -2.35 1.25 33.06
C ASN A 529 -2.04 0.90 34.52
#